data_e2d2a0d96a103b347bac6d5933f73cb3
#
_entry.id   e2d2a0d96a103b347bac6d5933f73cb3
#
_cell.length_a   1.000
_cell.length_b   1.000
_cell.length_c   1.000
_cell.angle_alpha   90.00
_cell.angle_beta   90.00
_cell.angle_gamma   90.00
#
_symmetry.space_group_name_H-M   'P 1'
#
loop_
_entity.id
_entity.type
_entity.pdbx_description
1 polymer ?
#
loop_
_entity_poly.entity_id
_entity_poly.type
_entity_poly.pdbx_seq_one_letter_code
_entity_poly.pdbx_strand_id
1 'polypeptide(L)'
;MSQNTPQVPDDQLTPRDVIEKFIDIKNALVKNWKALIIIPLIGFGIGYALDLYLKVPNKYEAEVVFNLGGGSQSSSFGDMAGLLGLGNAPDANIFTGENFFYFVKSRPVLERNLMKEVDLHGKKILLANFYIDSSGIKEDDWKDNPERLKFHFTERNPEKFTREARIVLNELVTRTASETDIATLDRKSSFIALSTQMENENLAGLWVTHLLETVEEMYTENQTQKTRKTLRLLQGRADSLARVLGKTEHQLARQMDYSEQIIYPEAKIATNSTERKSSFLQTLYYEAMSSVEKMRVSLVREAPLFTKIEDIKVPLDVKAESKTRAKIGVLAGIMIALVFIYFKTVFSSVPKKENI
;
A
#
# COMPACT_ATOMS: atom_id res chain seq x y z
N MET A 1 37.29 13.60 -72.84
CA MET A 1 37.18 13.72 -71.35
C MET A 1 35.74 13.99 -71.04
N SER A 2 35.01 12.93 -70.70
CA SER A 2 33.58 12.97 -70.35
C SER A 2 33.49 13.07 -68.84
N GLN A 3 32.96 14.16 -68.35
CA GLN A 3 32.71 14.39 -66.91
C GLN A 3 31.46 13.63 -66.48
N ASN A 4 31.67 12.56 -65.69
CA ASN A 4 30.64 11.86 -64.99
C ASN A 4 30.21 12.73 -63.73
N THR A 5 29.07 13.39 -63.80
CA THR A 5 28.41 14.01 -62.66
C THR A 5 27.74 12.90 -61.82
N PRO A 6 28.00 12.76 -60.53
CA PRO A 6 27.30 11.79 -59.73
C PRO A 6 25.83 12.19 -59.59
N GLN A 7 24.94 11.30 -60.03
CA GLN A 7 23.51 11.41 -59.76
C GLN A 7 23.29 11.23 -58.25
N VAL A 8 22.82 12.29 -57.60
CA VAL A 8 22.32 12.30 -56.24
C VAL A 8 21.02 11.49 -56.22
N PRO A 9 20.82 10.57 -55.26
CA PRO A 9 19.57 9.82 -55.17
C PRO A 9 18.39 10.79 -54.92
N ASP A 10 17.35 10.63 -55.74
CA ASP A 10 16.13 11.47 -55.80
C ASP A 10 15.16 11.22 -54.67
N ASP A 11 15.65 10.86 -53.47
CA ASP A 11 14.84 10.44 -52.32
C ASP A 11 14.89 11.44 -51.16
N GLN A 12 15.28 12.69 -51.40
CA GLN A 12 15.17 13.77 -50.42
C GLN A 12 13.83 14.46 -50.57
N LEU A 13 12.89 14.15 -49.60
CA LEU A 13 11.64 14.90 -49.45
C LEU A 13 11.94 16.39 -49.34
N THR A 14 11.63 17.16 -50.37
CA THR A 14 11.77 18.61 -50.32
C THR A 14 10.65 19.18 -49.43
N PRO A 15 10.87 20.33 -48.77
CA PRO A 15 9.79 20.98 -47.96
C PRO A 15 8.50 21.22 -48.77
N ARG A 16 8.62 21.32 -50.09
CA ARG A 16 7.52 21.52 -51.03
C ARG A 16 6.67 20.25 -51.17
N ASP A 17 7.32 19.07 -51.25
CA ASP A 17 6.63 17.77 -51.33
C ASP A 17 5.87 17.45 -50.06
N VAL A 18 6.39 17.89 -48.90
CA VAL A 18 5.69 17.76 -47.61
C VAL A 18 4.41 18.63 -47.60
N ILE A 19 4.50 19.87 -48.11
CA ILE A 19 3.35 20.80 -48.18
C ILE A 19 2.29 20.26 -49.14
N GLU A 20 2.69 19.77 -50.32
CA GLU A 20 1.76 19.18 -51.30
C GLU A 20 1.04 17.96 -50.71
N LYS A 21 1.76 17.04 -50.07
CA LYS A 21 1.15 15.90 -49.35
C LYS A 21 0.15 16.34 -48.25
N PHE A 22 0.47 17.41 -47.51
CA PHE A 22 -0.47 17.96 -46.53
C PHE A 22 -1.74 18.52 -47.18
N ILE A 23 -1.61 19.20 -48.30
CA ILE A 23 -2.75 19.72 -49.05
C ILE A 23 -3.59 18.56 -49.62
N ASP A 24 -2.98 17.52 -50.11
CA ASP A 24 -3.68 16.34 -50.62
C ASP A 24 -4.43 15.59 -49.52
N ILE A 25 -3.82 15.42 -48.33
CA ILE A 25 -4.49 14.85 -47.19
C ILE A 25 -5.69 15.69 -46.75
N LYS A 26 -5.54 17.03 -46.68
CA LYS A 26 -6.64 17.95 -46.38
C LYS A 26 -7.78 17.79 -47.36
N ASN A 27 -7.48 17.82 -48.68
CA ASN A 27 -8.48 17.69 -49.73
C ASN A 27 -9.17 16.34 -49.69
N ALA A 28 -8.43 15.23 -49.42
CA ALA A 28 -8.98 13.90 -49.23
C ALA A 28 -9.94 13.81 -48.04
N LEU A 29 -9.60 14.45 -46.89
CA LEU A 29 -10.44 14.54 -45.73
C LEU A 29 -11.71 15.33 -46.01
N VAL A 30 -11.61 16.51 -46.64
CA VAL A 30 -12.76 17.34 -46.99
C VAL A 30 -13.67 16.63 -48.00
N LYS A 31 -13.12 15.97 -49.02
CA LYS A 31 -13.89 15.21 -50.04
C LYS A 31 -14.64 14.02 -49.39
N ASN A 32 -14.10 13.41 -48.34
CA ASN A 32 -14.69 12.25 -47.67
C ASN A 32 -15.26 12.60 -46.28
N TRP A 33 -15.65 13.84 -46.03
CA TRP A 33 -16.17 14.31 -44.74
C TRP A 33 -17.33 13.45 -44.17
N LYS A 34 -18.17 12.88 -45.09
CA LYS A 34 -19.27 11.98 -44.70
C LYS A 34 -18.74 10.72 -44.03
N ALA A 35 -17.65 10.12 -44.54
CA ALA A 35 -17.04 8.94 -43.94
C ALA A 35 -16.41 9.27 -42.59
N LEU A 36 -15.81 10.46 -42.45
CA LEU A 36 -15.21 10.95 -41.20
C LEU A 36 -16.23 11.18 -40.08
N ILE A 37 -17.51 11.36 -40.40
CA ILE A 37 -18.60 11.51 -39.42
C ILE A 37 -19.32 10.20 -39.20
N ILE A 38 -19.65 9.46 -40.28
CA ILE A 38 -20.48 8.26 -40.20
C ILE A 38 -19.76 7.12 -39.47
N ILE A 39 -18.48 6.89 -39.77
CA ILE A 39 -17.73 5.77 -39.18
C ILE A 39 -17.55 5.95 -37.66
N PRO A 40 -17.13 7.11 -37.13
CA PRO A 40 -17.12 7.34 -35.69
C PRO A 40 -18.49 7.29 -35.03
N LEU A 41 -19.55 7.73 -35.73
CA LEU A 41 -20.93 7.66 -35.22
C LEU A 41 -21.37 6.19 -35.06
N ILE A 42 -21.03 5.33 -36.02
CA ILE A 42 -21.27 3.88 -35.92
C ILE A 42 -20.44 3.29 -34.76
N GLY A 43 -19.16 3.67 -34.63
CA GLY A 43 -18.30 3.28 -33.50
C GLY A 43 -18.87 3.70 -32.15
N PHE A 44 -19.40 4.93 -32.07
CA PHE A 44 -20.13 5.40 -30.89
C PHE A 44 -21.38 4.56 -30.60
N GLY A 45 -22.19 4.27 -31.64
CA GLY A 45 -23.40 3.45 -31.48
C GLY A 45 -23.10 2.05 -30.98
N ILE A 46 -22.08 1.41 -31.52
CA ILE A 46 -21.61 0.09 -31.07
C ILE A 46 -21.08 0.15 -29.64
N GLY A 47 -20.21 1.12 -29.31
CA GLY A 47 -19.68 1.31 -27.96
C GLY A 47 -20.77 1.62 -26.95
N TYR A 48 -21.77 2.43 -27.31
CA TYR A 48 -22.92 2.74 -26.46
C TYR A 48 -23.83 1.53 -26.25
N ALA A 49 -24.08 0.73 -27.30
CA ALA A 49 -24.82 -0.51 -27.19
C ALA A 49 -24.11 -1.52 -26.27
N LEU A 50 -22.78 -1.60 -26.35
CA LEU A 50 -21.98 -2.42 -25.46
C LEU A 50 -22.04 -1.93 -24.00
N ASP A 51 -22.04 -0.61 -23.75
CA ASP A 51 -22.21 -0.03 -22.41
C ASP A 51 -23.60 -0.29 -21.82
N LEU A 52 -24.63 -0.43 -22.67
CA LEU A 52 -25.98 -0.81 -22.24
C LEU A 52 -26.14 -2.32 -21.99
N TYR A 53 -25.50 -3.14 -22.82
CA TYR A 53 -25.62 -4.60 -22.73
C TYR A 53 -24.75 -5.17 -21.60
N LEU A 54 -23.53 -4.68 -21.45
CA LEU A 54 -22.59 -5.05 -20.41
C LEU A 54 -22.74 -4.02 -19.25
N LYS A 55 -23.81 -4.14 -18.49
CA LYS A 55 -24.00 -3.33 -17.29
C LYS A 55 -22.84 -3.60 -16.32
N VAL A 56 -22.00 -2.62 -16.08
CA VAL A 56 -21.02 -2.67 -15.03
C VAL A 56 -21.73 -2.31 -13.72
N PRO A 57 -21.56 -3.09 -12.65
CA PRO A 57 -22.19 -2.77 -11.37
C PRO A 57 -21.70 -1.43 -10.85
N ASN A 58 -22.59 -0.69 -10.19
CA ASN A 58 -22.20 0.56 -9.51
C ASN A 58 -21.22 0.23 -8.41
N LYS A 59 -20.18 1.05 -8.27
CA LYS A 59 -19.23 0.95 -7.17
C LYS A 59 -19.49 2.03 -6.14
N TYR A 60 -19.44 1.65 -4.89
CA TYR A 60 -19.52 2.54 -3.74
C TYR A 60 -18.11 2.93 -3.32
N GLU A 61 -17.89 4.23 -3.16
CA GLU A 61 -16.61 4.76 -2.70
C GLU A 61 -16.67 5.07 -1.21
N ALA A 62 -15.86 4.35 -0.44
CA ALA A 62 -15.60 4.67 0.95
C ALA A 62 -14.24 5.37 1.06
N GLU A 63 -14.19 6.50 1.75
CA GLU A 63 -12.98 7.27 1.97
C GLU A 63 -12.86 7.67 3.44
N VAL A 64 -11.64 7.59 3.96
CA VAL A 64 -11.25 8.11 5.26
C VAL A 64 -10.03 8.99 5.10
N VAL A 65 -10.08 10.19 5.71
CA VAL A 65 -8.96 11.12 5.72
C VAL A 65 -8.32 11.14 7.09
N PHE A 66 -7.02 10.95 7.13
CA PHE A 66 -6.26 10.95 8.36
C PHE A 66 -4.93 11.69 8.21
N ASN A 67 -4.36 12.07 9.35
CA ASN A 67 -3.01 12.59 9.45
C ASN A 67 -2.15 11.58 10.19
N LEU A 68 -0.98 11.29 9.62
CA LEU A 68 0.05 10.54 10.28
C LEU A 68 0.90 11.53 11.10
N GLY A 69 0.54 11.73 12.38
CA GLY A 69 1.34 12.50 13.30
C GLY A 69 2.69 11.82 13.47
N GLY A 70 3.72 12.37 12.85
CA GLY A 70 5.07 11.86 12.99
C GLY A 70 5.49 11.93 14.45
N GLY A 71 5.77 10.79 15.07
CA GLY A 71 6.62 10.74 16.25
C GLY A 71 7.93 11.46 15.88
N SER A 72 8.16 12.61 16.47
CA SER A 72 9.15 13.63 16.09
C SER A 72 10.61 13.23 16.29
N GLN A 73 11.02 12.01 15.92
CA GLN A 73 12.40 11.57 16.11
C GLN A 73 13.11 10.95 14.89
N SER A 74 12.51 10.93 13.71
CA SER A 74 13.30 10.65 12.50
C SER A 74 14.23 11.82 12.14
N SER A 75 13.92 13.05 12.58
CA SER A 75 14.77 14.22 12.35
C SER A 75 16.09 14.18 13.12
N SER A 76 16.13 13.66 14.35
CA SER A 76 17.38 13.69 15.15
C SER A 76 18.46 12.76 14.63
N PHE A 77 18.10 11.63 14.00
CA PHE A 77 19.10 10.74 13.40
C PHE A 77 19.50 11.20 12.00
N GLY A 78 18.57 11.78 11.23
CA GLY A 78 18.86 12.43 9.95
C GLY A 78 19.71 13.68 10.10
N ASP A 79 19.41 14.52 11.09
CA ASP A 79 20.19 15.70 11.43
C ASP A 79 21.59 15.34 11.95
N MET A 80 21.72 14.25 12.72
CA MET A 80 23.03 13.76 13.18
C MET A 80 23.82 13.10 12.05
N ALA A 81 23.18 12.40 11.13
CA ALA A 81 23.83 11.85 9.93
C ALA A 81 24.27 12.97 8.98
N GLY A 82 23.49 14.05 8.87
CA GLY A 82 23.85 15.27 8.13
C GLY A 82 25.06 15.99 8.73
N LEU A 83 25.14 16.07 10.05
CA LEU A 83 26.29 16.65 10.78
C LEU A 83 27.57 15.80 10.63
N LEU A 84 27.44 14.48 10.40
CA LEU A 84 28.57 13.58 10.18
C LEU A 84 28.98 13.48 8.69
N GLY A 85 28.37 14.28 7.80
CA GLY A 85 28.73 14.32 6.38
C GLY A 85 28.38 13.03 5.60
N LEU A 86 27.57 12.17 6.20
CA LEU A 86 27.05 10.96 5.55
C LEU A 86 25.83 11.34 4.71
N GLY A 87 26.04 12.03 3.59
CA GLY A 87 25.08 12.60 2.67
C GLY A 87 23.67 12.02 2.71
N ASN A 88 22.67 12.76 2.24
CA ASN A 88 21.26 12.36 2.16
C ASN A 88 21.12 10.94 1.58
N ALA A 89 21.24 9.93 2.44
CA ALA A 89 20.72 8.62 2.10
C ALA A 89 19.21 8.78 1.88
N PRO A 90 18.63 8.25 0.80
CA PRO A 90 17.19 8.24 0.64
C PRO A 90 16.60 7.66 1.92
N ASP A 91 15.58 8.33 2.46
CA ASP A 91 14.93 7.95 3.71
C ASP A 91 14.60 6.45 3.65
N ALA A 92 15.43 5.66 4.29
CA ALA A 92 15.23 4.21 4.38
C ALA A 92 14.05 3.85 5.30
N ASN A 93 13.33 4.87 5.78
CA ASN A 93 12.13 4.69 6.57
C ASN A 93 10.98 4.28 5.63
N ILE A 94 10.59 3.01 5.70
CA ILE A 94 9.46 2.45 4.93
C ILE A 94 8.12 3.15 5.24
N PHE A 95 8.09 4.09 6.16
CA PHE A 95 6.88 4.75 6.64
C PHE A 95 6.81 6.24 6.31
N THR A 96 7.67 6.74 5.43
CA THR A 96 7.66 8.13 4.98
C THR A 96 7.33 8.25 3.51
N GLY A 97 6.52 9.24 3.16
CA GLY A 97 6.16 9.55 1.79
C GLY A 97 5.53 8.37 1.04
N GLU A 98 5.96 8.14 -0.19
CA GLU A 98 5.45 7.06 -1.05
C GLU A 98 5.66 5.66 -0.48
N ASN A 99 6.70 5.44 0.33
CA ASN A 99 6.95 4.15 0.98
C ASN A 99 5.78 3.74 1.89
N PHE A 100 5.15 4.70 2.55
CA PHE A 100 3.96 4.43 3.36
C PHE A 100 2.79 3.95 2.51
N PHE A 101 2.60 4.50 1.31
CA PHE A 101 1.55 4.06 0.39
C PHE A 101 1.78 2.61 -0.09
N TYR A 102 3.03 2.27 -0.41
CA TYR A 102 3.39 0.88 -0.72
C TYR A 102 3.18 -0.05 0.48
N PHE A 103 3.48 0.41 1.70
CA PHE A 103 3.23 -0.36 2.90
C PHE A 103 1.74 -0.68 3.08
N VAL A 104 0.85 0.32 2.95
CA VAL A 104 -0.60 0.13 3.08
C VAL A 104 -1.14 -0.88 2.06
N LYS A 105 -0.68 -0.82 0.81
CA LYS A 105 -1.08 -1.75 -0.26
C LYS A 105 -0.28 -3.05 -0.27
N SER A 106 0.61 -3.25 0.70
CA SER A 106 1.45 -4.45 0.75
C SER A 106 0.65 -5.70 1.09
N ARG A 107 1.09 -6.82 0.55
CA ARG A 107 0.48 -8.12 0.79
C ARG A 107 0.26 -8.43 2.29
N PRO A 108 1.24 -8.27 3.20
CA PRO A 108 1.04 -8.56 4.61
C PRO A 108 -0.09 -7.76 5.26
N VAL A 109 -0.25 -6.48 4.88
CA VAL A 109 -1.30 -5.60 5.40
C VAL A 109 -2.68 -6.08 4.91
N LEU A 110 -2.80 -6.31 3.60
CA LEU A 110 -4.07 -6.75 3.00
C LEU A 110 -4.49 -8.15 3.46
N GLU A 111 -3.54 -9.09 3.57
CA GLU A 111 -3.80 -10.42 4.13
C GLU A 111 -4.29 -10.34 5.58
N ARG A 112 -3.63 -9.52 6.41
CA ARG A 112 -4.02 -9.35 7.81
C ARG A 112 -5.41 -8.72 7.92
N ASN A 113 -5.74 -7.75 7.05
CA ASN A 113 -7.06 -7.15 7.00
C ASN A 113 -8.13 -8.15 6.59
N LEU A 114 -7.90 -8.92 5.53
CA LEU A 114 -8.81 -9.99 5.07
C LEU A 114 -9.12 -11.02 6.16
N MET A 115 -8.15 -11.32 7.02
CA MET A 115 -8.29 -12.30 8.11
C MET A 115 -8.85 -11.71 9.40
N LYS A 116 -9.25 -10.44 9.44
CA LYS A 116 -9.98 -9.87 10.58
C LYS A 116 -11.41 -10.39 10.65
N GLU A 117 -11.90 -10.57 11.88
CA GLU A 117 -13.31 -10.83 12.14
C GLU A 117 -14.07 -9.51 12.19
N VAL A 118 -15.15 -9.45 11.47
CA VAL A 118 -16.08 -8.31 11.43
C VAL A 118 -17.43 -8.75 11.99
N ASP A 119 -18.12 -7.83 12.67
CA ASP A 119 -19.49 -8.06 13.14
C ASP A 119 -20.46 -7.58 12.07
N LEU A 120 -21.19 -8.51 11.47
CA LEU A 120 -22.26 -8.21 10.53
C LEU A 120 -23.60 -8.63 11.14
N HIS A 121 -24.38 -7.68 11.60
CA HIS A 121 -25.69 -7.91 12.22
C HIS A 121 -25.66 -8.91 13.40
N GLY A 122 -24.64 -8.81 14.26
CA GLY A 122 -24.48 -9.70 15.43
C GLY A 122 -23.84 -11.06 15.13
N LYS A 123 -23.36 -11.28 13.89
CA LYS A 123 -22.60 -12.48 13.53
C LYS A 123 -21.15 -12.11 13.21
N LYS A 124 -20.23 -12.78 13.88
CA LYS A 124 -18.79 -12.64 13.58
C LYS A 124 -18.44 -13.50 12.37
N ILE A 125 -17.95 -12.87 11.34
CA ILE A 125 -17.49 -13.51 10.10
C ILE A 125 -16.10 -12.98 9.73
N LEU A 126 -15.32 -13.75 8.99
CA LEU A 126 -14.07 -13.25 8.42
C LEU A 126 -14.38 -12.24 7.31
N LEU A 127 -13.65 -11.13 7.29
CA LEU A 127 -13.79 -10.10 6.26
C LEU A 127 -13.55 -10.67 4.86
N ALA A 128 -12.62 -11.64 4.73
CA ALA A 128 -12.40 -12.37 3.48
C ALA A 128 -13.66 -13.09 2.97
N ASN A 129 -14.40 -13.72 3.87
CA ASN A 129 -15.63 -14.43 3.50
C ASN A 129 -16.74 -13.44 3.12
N PHE A 130 -16.85 -12.33 3.86
CA PHE A 130 -17.78 -11.26 3.49
C PHE A 130 -17.42 -10.64 2.14
N TYR A 131 -16.12 -10.47 1.87
CA TYR A 131 -15.63 -10.01 0.58
C TYR A 131 -16.01 -10.98 -0.55
N ILE A 132 -15.78 -12.29 -0.38
CA ILE A 132 -16.15 -13.31 -1.36
C ILE A 132 -17.66 -13.27 -1.70
N ASP A 133 -18.50 -13.04 -0.69
CA ASP A 133 -19.95 -13.05 -0.87
C ASP A 133 -20.53 -11.74 -1.43
N SER A 134 -19.79 -10.62 -1.35
CA SER A 134 -20.36 -9.30 -1.61
C SER A 134 -19.59 -8.44 -2.63
N SER A 135 -18.43 -8.90 -3.12
CA SER A 135 -17.57 -8.12 -4.03
C SER A 135 -17.80 -8.38 -5.51
N GLY A 136 -18.75 -9.27 -5.87
CA GLY A 136 -18.93 -9.69 -7.26
C GLY A 136 -17.87 -10.66 -7.80
N ILE A 137 -16.88 -11.08 -6.99
CA ILE A 137 -15.80 -11.97 -7.45
C ILE A 137 -16.31 -13.31 -7.98
N LYS A 138 -17.44 -13.79 -7.44
CA LYS A 138 -18.07 -15.03 -7.85
C LYS A 138 -18.61 -14.95 -9.27
N GLU A 139 -19.18 -13.81 -9.63
CA GLU A 139 -19.77 -13.50 -10.91
C GLU A 139 -18.72 -13.12 -11.96
N ASP A 140 -17.68 -12.42 -11.54
CA ASP A 140 -16.63 -11.91 -12.42
C ASP A 140 -15.55 -12.96 -12.73
N ASP A 141 -14.89 -13.47 -11.66
CA ASP A 141 -13.67 -14.24 -11.79
C ASP A 141 -13.87 -15.75 -11.61
N TRP A 142 -14.91 -16.16 -10.83
CA TRP A 142 -15.09 -17.57 -10.46
C TRP A 142 -16.25 -18.26 -11.17
N LYS A 143 -16.91 -17.60 -12.10
CA LYS A 143 -18.11 -18.08 -12.81
C LYS A 143 -17.95 -19.49 -13.38
N ASP A 144 -16.76 -19.80 -13.91
CA ASP A 144 -16.48 -21.08 -14.57
C ASP A 144 -15.89 -22.14 -13.61
N ASN A 145 -15.78 -21.85 -12.29
CA ASN A 145 -15.21 -22.76 -11.32
C ASN A 145 -16.18 -23.06 -10.17
N PRO A 146 -16.97 -24.17 -10.26
CA PRO A 146 -17.99 -24.52 -9.27
C PRO A 146 -17.46 -24.76 -7.85
N GLU A 147 -16.19 -25.18 -7.70
CA GLU A 147 -15.56 -25.42 -6.38
C GLU A 147 -15.29 -24.08 -5.69
N ARG A 148 -14.85 -23.06 -6.43
CA ARG A 148 -14.60 -21.72 -5.91
C ARG A 148 -15.86 -20.97 -5.54
N LEU A 149 -16.95 -21.18 -6.24
CA LEU A 149 -18.25 -20.55 -5.91
C LEU A 149 -18.72 -20.88 -4.48
N LYS A 150 -18.32 -22.03 -3.95
CA LYS A 150 -18.68 -22.50 -2.59
C LYS A 150 -17.56 -22.29 -1.57
N PHE A 151 -16.42 -21.75 -2.00
CA PHE A 151 -15.26 -21.60 -1.14
C PHE A 151 -15.49 -20.56 -0.06
N HIS A 152 -15.12 -20.90 1.19
CA HIS A 152 -15.04 -19.99 2.33
C HIS A 152 -13.85 -20.40 3.21
N PHE A 153 -13.19 -19.41 3.80
CA PHE A 153 -12.14 -19.66 4.78
C PHE A 153 -12.74 -20.13 6.10
N THR A 154 -12.30 -21.28 6.57
CA THR A 154 -12.67 -21.85 7.87
C THR A 154 -11.59 -21.62 8.91
N GLU A 155 -10.35 -21.39 8.50
CA GLU A 155 -9.19 -21.14 9.33
C GLU A 155 -8.77 -19.68 9.19
N ARG A 156 -8.34 -19.06 10.29
CA ARG A 156 -7.90 -17.67 10.33
C ARG A 156 -6.39 -17.52 10.12
N ASN A 157 -5.61 -18.55 10.48
CA ASN A 157 -4.15 -18.47 10.40
C ASN A 157 -3.65 -18.89 9.01
N PRO A 158 -3.08 -17.95 8.20
CA PRO A 158 -2.57 -18.27 6.86
C PRO A 158 -1.49 -19.35 6.83
N GLU A 159 -0.76 -19.57 7.94
CA GLU A 159 0.26 -20.64 8.02
C GLU A 159 -0.34 -22.04 7.90
N LYS A 160 -1.59 -22.20 8.35
CA LYS A 160 -2.33 -23.47 8.33
C LYS A 160 -3.15 -23.69 7.05
N PHE A 161 -3.11 -22.75 6.12
CA PHE A 161 -3.92 -22.82 4.91
C PHE A 161 -3.50 -23.95 3.99
N THR A 162 -4.50 -24.57 3.39
CA THR A 162 -4.31 -25.49 2.27
C THR A 162 -3.75 -24.73 1.06
N ARG A 163 -3.21 -25.46 0.09
CA ARG A 163 -2.70 -24.86 -1.16
C ARG A 163 -3.79 -24.05 -1.86
N GLU A 164 -5.01 -24.54 -1.89
CA GLU A 164 -6.16 -23.88 -2.52
C GLU A 164 -6.51 -22.58 -1.79
N ALA A 165 -6.64 -22.61 -0.45
CA ALA A 165 -6.89 -21.43 0.35
C ALA A 165 -5.83 -20.33 0.14
N ARG A 166 -4.56 -20.71 -0.05
CA ARG A 166 -3.48 -19.76 -0.36
C ARG A 166 -3.62 -19.14 -1.75
N ILE A 167 -4.07 -19.91 -2.75
CA ILE A 167 -4.33 -19.39 -4.09
C ILE A 167 -5.48 -18.38 -4.03
N VAL A 168 -6.59 -18.75 -3.38
CA VAL A 168 -7.73 -17.85 -3.20
C VAL A 168 -7.32 -16.58 -2.46
N LEU A 169 -6.59 -16.71 -1.35
CA LEU A 169 -6.09 -15.53 -0.62
C LEU A 169 -5.25 -14.62 -1.50
N ASN A 170 -4.38 -15.17 -2.34
CA ASN A 170 -3.57 -14.39 -3.28
C ASN A 170 -4.42 -13.63 -4.31
N GLU A 171 -5.49 -14.24 -4.81
CA GLU A 171 -6.45 -13.60 -5.71
C GLU A 171 -7.18 -12.45 -5.01
N LEU A 172 -7.67 -12.68 -3.78
CA LEU A 172 -8.32 -11.63 -2.99
C LEU A 172 -7.37 -10.45 -2.71
N VAL A 173 -6.13 -10.73 -2.33
CA VAL A 173 -5.11 -9.68 -2.10
C VAL A 173 -4.85 -8.87 -3.36
N THR A 174 -4.73 -9.52 -4.51
CA THR A 174 -4.49 -8.82 -5.78
C THR A 174 -5.67 -7.93 -6.16
N ARG A 175 -6.90 -8.42 -6.01
CA ARG A 175 -8.12 -7.68 -6.31
C ARG A 175 -8.31 -6.50 -5.35
N THR A 176 -8.20 -6.73 -4.05
CA THR A 176 -8.33 -5.69 -3.03
C THR A 176 -7.23 -4.62 -3.14
N ALA A 177 -6.02 -4.98 -3.55
CA ALA A 177 -4.95 -4.02 -3.84
C ALA A 177 -5.30 -3.08 -5.01
N SER A 178 -6.03 -3.56 -6.00
CA SER A 178 -6.48 -2.76 -7.14
C SER A 178 -7.72 -1.90 -6.82
N GLU A 179 -8.57 -2.35 -5.90
CA GLU A 179 -9.77 -1.65 -5.44
C GLU A 179 -9.49 -0.62 -4.36
N THR A 180 -8.32 -0.66 -3.73
CA THR A 180 -7.89 0.27 -2.69
C THR A 180 -6.95 1.31 -3.26
N ASP A 181 -7.19 2.57 -2.95
CA ASP A 181 -6.29 3.67 -3.29
C ASP A 181 -5.87 4.46 -2.06
N ILE A 182 -4.66 5.03 -2.12
CA ILE A 182 -4.11 5.86 -1.06
C ILE A 182 -3.30 6.99 -1.70
N ALA A 183 -3.60 8.21 -1.31
CA ALA A 183 -2.96 9.39 -1.85
C ALA A 183 -2.89 10.52 -0.83
N THR A 184 -1.99 11.47 -1.02
CA THR A 184 -2.06 12.76 -0.31
C THR A 184 -3.12 13.64 -0.95
N LEU A 185 -3.95 14.29 -0.13
CA LEU A 185 -4.99 15.21 -0.61
C LEU A 185 -4.42 16.37 -1.41
N ASP A 186 -3.26 16.89 -1.02
CA ASP A 186 -2.52 17.92 -1.75
C ASP A 186 -1.01 17.72 -1.52
N ARG A 187 -0.20 18.17 -2.48
CA ARG A 187 1.27 18.08 -2.41
C ARG A 187 1.90 18.80 -1.21
N LYS A 188 1.19 19.75 -0.62
CA LYS A 188 1.61 20.53 0.57
C LYS A 188 0.93 20.07 1.85
N SER A 189 -0.02 19.14 1.77
CA SER A 189 -0.79 18.65 2.89
C SER A 189 -0.14 17.42 3.51
N SER A 190 -0.20 17.32 4.83
CA SER A 190 0.11 16.10 5.58
C SER A 190 -1.09 15.16 5.70
N PHE A 191 -2.22 15.50 5.07
CA PHE A 191 -3.42 14.68 5.07
C PHE A 191 -3.35 13.61 4.00
N ILE A 192 -3.71 12.40 4.40
CA ILE A 192 -3.71 11.21 3.55
C ILE A 192 -5.16 10.74 3.44
N ALA A 193 -5.61 10.52 2.22
CA ALA A 193 -6.88 9.87 1.92
C ALA A 193 -6.63 8.39 1.62
N LEU A 194 -7.34 7.52 2.32
CA LEU A 194 -7.44 6.10 2.05
C LEU A 194 -8.84 5.81 1.56
N SER A 195 -8.97 5.33 0.34
CA SER A 195 -10.25 5.07 -0.29
C SER A 195 -10.32 3.67 -0.91
N THR A 196 -11.53 3.17 -1.08
CA THR A 196 -11.82 1.95 -1.82
C THR A 196 -13.08 2.09 -2.66
N GLN A 197 -13.14 1.32 -3.74
CA GLN A 197 -14.30 1.29 -4.62
C GLN A 197 -14.79 -0.16 -4.77
N MET A 198 -15.90 -0.51 -4.12
CA MET A 198 -16.46 -1.86 -4.08
C MET A 198 -17.94 -1.86 -4.47
N GLU A 199 -18.45 -3.01 -4.91
CA GLU A 199 -19.85 -3.17 -5.35
C GLU A 199 -20.86 -3.14 -4.20
N ASN A 200 -20.42 -3.39 -2.98
CA ASN A 200 -21.28 -3.41 -1.80
C ASN A 200 -20.89 -2.26 -0.84
N GLU A 201 -21.87 -1.43 -0.48
CA GLU A 201 -21.69 -0.28 0.39
C GLU A 201 -21.11 -0.66 1.76
N ASN A 202 -21.70 -1.68 2.41
CA ASN A 202 -21.25 -2.11 3.74
C ASN A 202 -19.84 -2.70 3.68
N LEU A 203 -19.53 -3.45 2.61
CA LEU A 203 -18.19 -4.00 2.41
C LEU A 203 -17.15 -2.88 2.24
N ALA A 204 -17.45 -1.86 1.42
CA ALA A 204 -16.54 -0.73 1.20
C ALA A 204 -16.23 0.00 2.52
N GLY A 205 -17.26 0.31 3.30
CA GLY A 205 -17.11 0.97 4.60
C GLY A 205 -16.30 0.14 5.59
N LEU A 206 -16.65 -1.13 5.78
CA LEU A 206 -15.92 -2.04 6.67
C LEU A 206 -14.48 -2.26 6.21
N TRP A 207 -14.26 -2.38 4.90
CA TRP A 207 -12.92 -2.56 4.34
C TRP A 207 -11.98 -1.43 4.73
N VAL A 208 -12.37 -0.18 4.46
CA VAL A 208 -11.53 1.00 4.74
C VAL A 208 -11.30 1.17 6.24
N THR A 209 -12.36 1.01 7.06
CA THR A 209 -12.25 1.12 8.52
C THR A 209 -11.23 0.14 9.09
N HIS A 210 -11.39 -1.14 8.78
CA HIS A 210 -10.50 -2.18 9.29
C HIS A 210 -9.11 -2.14 8.66
N LEU A 211 -9.00 -1.67 7.40
CA LEU A 211 -7.70 -1.47 6.77
C LEU A 211 -6.89 -0.39 7.49
N LEU A 212 -7.51 0.75 7.82
CA LEU A 212 -6.85 1.81 8.59
C LEU A 212 -6.38 1.29 9.94
N GLU A 213 -7.25 0.55 10.68
CA GLU A 213 -6.89 -0.08 11.95
C GLU A 213 -5.72 -1.06 11.79
N THR A 214 -5.75 -1.89 10.73
CA THR A 214 -4.68 -2.86 10.45
C THR A 214 -3.36 -2.17 10.16
N VAL A 215 -3.40 -1.09 9.40
CA VAL A 215 -2.23 -0.26 9.08
C VAL A 215 -1.66 0.36 10.36
N GLU A 216 -2.51 0.94 11.21
CA GLU A 216 -2.12 1.53 12.50
C GLU A 216 -1.46 0.49 13.42
N GLU A 217 -2.07 -0.70 13.57
CA GLU A 217 -1.52 -1.80 14.36
C GLU A 217 -0.15 -2.23 13.85
N MET A 218 -0.05 -2.54 12.54
CA MET A 218 1.19 -3.03 11.95
C MET A 218 2.30 -1.97 11.91
N TYR A 219 1.92 -0.72 11.67
CA TYR A 219 2.84 0.40 11.71
C TYR A 219 3.42 0.55 13.12
N THR A 220 2.56 0.57 14.13
CA THR A 220 2.96 0.67 15.55
C THR A 220 3.82 -0.52 15.97
N GLU A 221 3.44 -1.75 15.58
CA GLU A 221 4.24 -2.95 15.84
C GLU A 221 5.65 -2.83 15.26
N ASN A 222 5.77 -2.43 14.00
CA ASN A 222 7.05 -2.29 13.32
C ASN A 222 7.94 -1.19 13.91
N GLN A 223 7.37 0.00 14.14
CA GLN A 223 8.10 1.13 14.71
C GLN A 223 8.61 0.83 16.12
N THR A 224 7.78 0.22 16.94
CA THR A 224 8.13 -0.05 18.34
C THR A 224 8.86 -1.36 18.56
N GLN A 225 9.07 -2.18 17.51
CA GLN A 225 9.65 -3.52 17.66
C GLN A 225 11.05 -3.53 18.31
N LYS A 226 11.92 -2.63 17.88
CA LYS A 226 13.30 -2.51 18.42
C LYS A 226 13.26 -2.08 19.89
N THR A 227 12.48 -1.07 20.21
CA THR A 227 12.32 -0.53 21.55
C THR A 227 11.69 -1.56 22.49
N ARG A 228 10.70 -2.32 22.03
CA ARG A 228 10.09 -3.45 22.77
C ARG A 228 11.11 -4.56 23.06
N LYS A 229 11.97 -4.89 22.09
CA LYS A 229 13.05 -5.87 22.30
C LYS A 229 14.04 -5.39 23.34
N THR A 230 14.50 -4.14 23.25
CA THR A 230 15.42 -3.53 24.20
C THR A 230 14.81 -3.43 25.58
N LEU A 231 13.52 -3.05 25.69
CA LEU A 231 12.80 -3.02 26.95
C LEU A 231 12.80 -4.40 27.64
N ARG A 232 12.48 -5.47 26.91
CA ARG A 232 12.51 -6.85 27.46
C ARG A 232 13.88 -7.24 27.97
N LEU A 233 14.96 -6.88 27.26
CA LEU A 233 16.34 -7.15 27.70
C LEU A 233 16.67 -6.40 28.99
N LEU A 234 16.29 -5.12 29.10
CA LEU A 234 16.51 -4.31 30.29
C LEU A 234 15.70 -4.82 31.48
N GLN A 235 14.45 -5.22 31.27
CA GLN A 235 13.63 -5.87 32.30
C GLN A 235 14.26 -7.16 32.79
N GLY A 236 14.70 -8.03 31.89
CA GLY A 236 15.39 -9.27 32.26
C GLY A 236 16.68 -9.02 33.06
N ARG A 237 17.42 -7.95 32.72
CA ARG A 237 18.61 -7.53 33.50
C ARG A 237 18.21 -7.03 34.88
N ALA A 238 17.19 -6.17 35.00
CA ALA A 238 16.70 -5.68 36.28
C ALA A 238 16.21 -6.83 37.18
N ASP A 239 15.43 -7.78 36.65
CA ASP A 239 14.96 -8.96 37.38
C ASP A 239 16.11 -9.85 37.83
N SER A 240 17.17 -9.98 37.02
CA SER A 240 18.37 -10.73 37.40
C SER A 240 19.12 -10.05 38.55
N LEU A 241 19.29 -8.72 38.45
CA LEU A 241 19.92 -7.91 39.51
C LEU A 241 19.12 -7.96 40.81
N ALA A 242 17.79 -7.85 40.74
CA ALA A 242 16.90 -7.96 41.91
C ALA A 242 17.08 -9.31 42.63
N ARG A 243 17.15 -10.42 41.87
CA ARG A 243 17.38 -11.75 42.44
C ARG A 243 18.74 -11.91 43.10
N VAL A 244 19.81 -11.35 42.47
CA VAL A 244 21.16 -11.40 43.01
C VAL A 244 21.25 -10.50 44.24
N LEU A 245 20.67 -9.29 44.20
CA LEU A 245 20.61 -8.36 45.33
C LEU A 245 19.92 -9.02 46.53
N GLY A 246 18.72 -9.56 46.36
CA GLY A 246 17.99 -10.22 47.44
C GLY A 246 18.78 -11.40 48.07
N LYS A 247 19.46 -12.22 47.24
CA LYS A 247 20.34 -13.25 47.79
C LYS A 247 21.51 -12.69 48.59
N THR A 248 22.10 -11.60 48.13
CA THR A 248 23.23 -10.95 48.82
C THR A 248 22.77 -10.28 50.12
N GLU A 249 21.59 -9.67 50.13
CA GLU A 249 20.98 -9.09 51.35
C GLU A 249 20.65 -10.17 52.38
N HIS A 250 20.09 -11.27 51.98
CA HIS A 250 19.87 -12.41 52.86
C HIS A 250 21.19 -13.04 53.40
N GLN A 251 22.26 -13.01 52.60
CA GLN A 251 23.56 -13.45 53.04
C GLN A 251 24.15 -12.46 54.04
N LEU A 252 24.02 -11.14 53.77
CA LEU A 252 24.49 -10.07 54.65
C LEU A 252 23.77 -10.15 56.02
N ALA A 253 22.43 -10.29 56.00
CA ALA A 253 21.68 -10.43 57.26
C ALA A 253 22.17 -11.60 58.12
N ARG A 254 22.37 -12.77 57.47
CA ARG A 254 22.93 -13.95 58.20
C ARG A 254 24.36 -13.68 58.73
N GLN A 255 25.22 -12.96 57.99
CA GLN A 255 26.54 -12.64 58.41
C GLN A 255 26.53 -11.63 59.57
N MET A 256 25.62 -10.70 59.58
CA MET A 256 25.43 -9.75 60.68
C MET A 256 25.02 -10.46 61.96
N ASP A 257 24.05 -11.37 61.91
CA ASP A 257 23.62 -12.18 63.05
C ASP A 257 24.78 -13.00 63.62
N TYR A 258 25.64 -13.58 62.79
CA TYR A 258 26.80 -14.31 63.21
C TYR A 258 27.89 -13.41 63.78
N SER A 259 28.13 -12.19 63.22
CA SER A 259 29.20 -11.29 63.62
C SER A 259 28.95 -10.62 64.98
N GLU A 260 27.71 -10.51 65.45
CA GLU A 260 27.39 -10.05 66.78
C GLU A 260 27.87 -11.03 67.89
N GLN A 261 28.00 -12.30 67.54
CA GLN A 261 28.39 -13.37 68.46
C GLN A 261 29.92 -13.66 68.46
N ILE A 262 30.69 -13.14 67.47
CA ILE A 262 32.07 -13.49 67.28
C ILE A 262 32.96 -12.25 67.23
N ILE A 263 33.98 -12.20 68.13
CA ILE A 263 34.93 -11.04 68.28
C ILE A 263 36.09 -11.10 67.23
N TYR A 264 36.11 -12.02 66.28
CA TYR A 264 37.23 -12.16 65.34
C TYR A 264 37.20 -11.13 64.22
N PRO A 265 38.33 -10.42 63.93
CA PRO A 265 38.42 -9.39 62.90
C PRO A 265 38.08 -9.88 61.50
N GLU A 266 38.30 -11.19 61.18
CA GLU A 266 38.04 -11.79 59.90
C GLU A 266 36.54 -11.82 59.55
N ALA A 267 35.66 -12.00 60.54
CA ALA A 267 34.20 -11.98 60.35
C ALA A 267 33.72 -10.60 59.91
N LYS A 268 34.34 -9.53 60.45
CA LYS A 268 34.01 -8.13 60.07
C LYS A 268 34.46 -7.82 58.63
N ILE A 269 35.55 -8.40 58.16
CA ILE A 269 36.03 -8.20 56.76
C ILE A 269 35.04 -8.81 55.79
N ALA A 270 34.55 -10.01 56.08
CA ALA A 270 33.56 -10.73 55.23
C ALA A 270 32.23 -9.93 55.16
N THR A 271 31.72 -9.46 56.31
CA THR A 271 30.48 -8.66 56.39
C THR A 271 30.63 -7.34 55.60
N ASN A 272 31.72 -6.57 55.81
CA ASN A 272 31.97 -5.34 55.09
C ASN A 272 32.13 -5.53 53.56
N SER A 273 32.68 -6.67 53.13
CA SER A 273 32.79 -7.02 51.73
C SER A 273 31.39 -7.32 51.11
N THR A 274 30.54 -8.03 51.83
CA THR A 274 29.18 -8.36 51.41
C THR A 274 28.30 -7.12 51.40
N GLU A 275 28.45 -6.21 52.37
CA GLU A 275 27.76 -4.94 52.42
C GLU A 275 28.12 -4.04 51.23
N ARG A 276 29.42 -3.89 50.90
CA ARG A 276 29.85 -3.14 49.68
C ARG A 276 29.27 -3.78 48.41
N LYS A 277 29.26 -5.12 48.34
CA LYS A 277 28.66 -5.82 47.20
C LYS A 277 27.15 -5.59 47.10
N SER A 278 26.43 -5.58 48.23
CA SER A 278 25.00 -5.27 48.28
C SER A 278 24.72 -3.85 47.81
N SER A 279 25.47 -2.85 48.34
CA SER A 279 25.32 -1.45 47.91
C SER A 279 25.61 -1.25 46.44
N PHE A 280 26.64 -1.92 45.89
CA PHE A 280 26.93 -1.87 44.48
C PHE A 280 25.82 -2.52 43.61
N LEU A 281 25.32 -3.67 44.00
CA LEU A 281 24.20 -4.33 43.34
C LEU A 281 22.92 -3.48 43.41
N GLN A 282 22.66 -2.80 44.49
CA GLN A 282 21.54 -1.90 44.69
C GLN A 282 21.64 -0.71 43.70
N THR A 283 22.82 -0.12 43.55
CA THR A 283 23.06 0.95 42.57
C THR A 283 22.81 0.47 41.15
N LEU A 284 23.36 -0.71 40.77
CA LEU A 284 23.11 -1.30 39.45
C LEU A 284 21.64 -1.63 39.20
N TYR A 285 20.93 -2.08 40.21
CA TYR A 285 19.49 -2.34 40.12
C TYR A 285 18.70 -1.08 39.86
N TYR A 286 18.96 0.01 40.59
CA TYR A 286 18.30 1.31 40.36
C TYR A 286 18.63 1.90 39.01
N GLU A 287 19.85 1.78 38.53
CA GLU A 287 20.22 2.21 37.17
C GLU A 287 19.47 1.41 36.09
N ALA A 288 19.37 0.07 36.28
CA ALA A 288 18.62 -0.78 35.37
C ALA A 288 17.13 -0.40 35.36
N MET A 289 16.54 -0.19 36.53
CA MET A 289 15.13 0.26 36.65
C MET A 289 14.91 1.63 36.01
N SER A 290 15.81 2.59 36.23
CA SER A 290 15.76 3.90 35.55
C SER A 290 15.80 3.74 34.04
N SER A 291 16.62 2.84 33.52
CA SER A 291 16.73 2.54 32.10
C SER A 291 15.45 1.90 31.55
N VAL A 292 14.81 1.00 32.32
CA VAL A 292 13.50 0.41 31.97
C VAL A 292 12.44 1.52 31.87
N GLU A 293 12.35 2.44 32.83
CA GLU A 293 11.36 3.52 32.80
C GLU A 293 11.60 4.49 31.64
N LYS A 294 12.87 4.86 31.36
CA LYS A 294 13.21 5.67 30.20
C LYS A 294 12.75 5.00 28.90
N MET A 295 12.95 3.68 28.78
CA MET A 295 12.55 2.92 27.60
C MET A 295 11.03 2.79 27.46
N ARG A 296 10.28 2.70 28.58
CA ARG A 296 8.81 2.75 28.58
C ARG A 296 8.30 4.08 28.04
N VAL A 297 8.87 5.19 28.51
CA VAL A 297 8.52 6.53 28.00
C VAL A 297 8.85 6.67 26.52
N SER A 298 10.02 6.16 26.08
CA SER A 298 10.38 6.13 24.66
C SER A 298 9.36 5.35 23.82
N LEU A 299 8.91 4.20 24.31
CA LEU A 299 7.90 3.37 23.63
C LEU A 299 6.60 4.15 23.37
N VAL A 300 6.13 4.92 24.35
CA VAL A 300 4.92 5.76 24.21
C VAL A 300 5.16 6.88 23.19
N ARG A 301 6.34 7.47 23.15
CA ARG A 301 6.69 8.55 22.22
C ARG A 301 6.87 8.05 20.77
N GLU A 302 7.33 6.81 20.60
CA GLU A 302 7.54 6.21 19.29
C GLU A 302 6.24 5.73 18.64
N ALA A 303 5.17 5.51 19.44
CA ALA A 303 3.88 5.12 18.90
C ALA A 303 3.32 6.27 18.05
N PRO A 304 3.09 6.05 16.76
CA PRO A 304 2.54 7.09 15.89
C PRO A 304 1.09 7.39 16.27
N LEU A 305 0.69 8.63 16.05
CA LEU A 305 -0.69 9.07 16.21
C LEU A 305 -1.35 9.09 14.84
N PHE A 306 -2.25 8.15 14.60
CA PHE A 306 -3.19 8.22 13.48
C PHE A 306 -4.38 9.09 13.92
N THR A 307 -4.43 10.32 13.43
CA THR A 307 -5.54 11.22 13.75
C THR A 307 -6.53 11.21 12.58
N LYS A 308 -7.69 10.60 12.76
CA LYS A 308 -8.78 10.68 11.79
C LYS A 308 -9.27 12.12 11.71
N ILE A 309 -9.35 12.67 10.50
CA ILE A 309 -9.84 14.01 10.22
C ILE A 309 -11.26 13.94 9.67
N GLU A 310 -11.50 13.03 8.72
CA GLU A 310 -12.83 12.73 8.21
C GLU A 310 -13.07 11.23 8.33
N ASP A 311 -14.24 10.88 8.86
CA ASP A 311 -14.71 9.51 8.92
C ASP A 311 -15.62 9.20 7.73
N ILE A 312 -15.90 7.94 7.50
CA ILE A 312 -16.73 7.47 6.39
C ILE A 312 -18.12 8.09 6.47
N LYS A 313 -18.53 8.75 5.40
CA LYS A 313 -19.88 9.36 5.27
C LYS A 313 -20.85 8.33 4.73
N VAL A 314 -21.88 8.01 5.50
CA VAL A 314 -22.97 7.11 5.06
C VAL A 314 -24.20 7.95 4.77
N PRO A 315 -24.92 7.77 3.64
CA PRO A 315 -24.66 6.81 2.56
C PRO A 315 -23.43 7.15 1.74
N LEU A 316 -22.76 6.10 1.20
CA LEU A 316 -21.56 6.24 0.39
C LEU A 316 -21.89 6.82 -0.99
N ASP A 317 -20.93 7.56 -1.55
CA ASP A 317 -21.04 8.08 -2.89
C ASP A 317 -20.99 6.93 -3.92
N VAL A 318 -21.96 6.93 -4.84
CA VAL A 318 -22.01 5.97 -5.94
C VAL A 318 -21.20 6.50 -7.11
N LYS A 319 -20.07 5.89 -7.38
CA LYS A 319 -19.34 6.11 -8.62
C LYS A 319 -19.96 5.29 -9.74
N ALA A 320 -20.82 5.94 -10.53
CA ALA A 320 -21.24 5.36 -11.80
C ALA A 320 -20.01 5.26 -12.71
N GLU A 321 -19.68 4.05 -13.18
CA GLU A 321 -18.62 3.91 -14.18
C GLU A 321 -18.92 4.80 -15.40
N SER A 322 -17.95 5.57 -15.79
CA SER A 322 -18.04 6.42 -16.99
C SER A 322 -18.25 5.51 -18.21
N LYS A 323 -19.14 5.91 -19.11
CA LYS A 323 -19.40 5.24 -20.40
C LYS A 323 -18.15 5.25 -21.29
N THR A 324 -17.15 4.50 -20.85
CA THR A 324 -15.78 4.51 -21.42
C THR A 324 -15.75 3.80 -22.77
N ARG A 325 -16.59 2.75 -22.92
CA ARG A 325 -16.68 1.98 -24.18
C ARG A 325 -17.23 2.81 -25.33
N ALA A 326 -18.20 3.69 -25.06
CA ALA A 326 -18.68 4.65 -26.03
C ALA A 326 -17.57 5.60 -26.50
N LYS A 327 -16.74 6.11 -25.58
CA LYS A 327 -15.59 6.99 -25.91
C LYS A 327 -14.53 6.24 -26.72
N ILE A 328 -14.20 5.01 -26.33
CA ILE A 328 -13.26 4.13 -27.05
C ILE A 328 -13.81 3.81 -28.46
N GLY A 329 -15.11 3.55 -28.57
CA GLY A 329 -15.76 3.31 -29.87
C GLY A 329 -15.65 4.50 -30.84
N VAL A 330 -15.77 5.75 -30.35
CA VAL A 330 -15.53 6.95 -31.14
C VAL A 330 -14.07 7.01 -31.61
N LEU A 331 -13.12 6.79 -30.69
CA LEU A 331 -11.69 6.87 -31.00
C LEU A 331 -11.27 5.81 -32.04
N ALA A 332 -11.74 4.59 -31.86
CA ALA A 332 -11.55 3.49 -32.82
C ALA A 332 -12.19 3.82 -34.16
N GLY A 333 -13.41 4.37 -34.16
CA GLY A 333 -14.10 4.84 -35.36
C GLY A 333 -13.33 5.91 -36.13
N ILE A 334 -12.74 6.89 -35.43
CA ILE A 334 -11.90 7.91 -36.05
C ILE A 334 -10.65 7.26 -36.72
N MET A 335 -9.98 6.37 -36.03
CA MET A 335 -8.82 5.65 -36.58
C MET A 335 -9.19 4.86 -37.85
N ILE A 336 -10.30 4.12 -37.79
CA ILE A 336 -10.79 3.34 -38.96
C ILE A 336 -11.16 4.27 -40.11
N ALA A 337 -11.81 5.43 -39.84
CA ALA A 337 -12.14 6.42 -40.86
C ALA A 337 -10.92 6.98 -41.56
N LEU A 338 -9.86 7.31 -40.80
CA LEU A 338 -8.59 7.79 -41.35
C LEU A 338 -7.91 6.75 -42.24
N VAL A 339 -7.85 5.51 -41.77
CA VAL A 339 -7.29 4.38 -42.53
C VAL A 339 -8.10 4.16 -43.83
N PHE A 340 -9.42 4.16 -43.74
CA PHE A 340 -10.31 4.01 -44.91
C PHE A 340 -10.11 5.12 -45.92
N ILE A 341 -10.01 6.39 -45.50
CA ILE A 341 -9.77 7.53 -46.38
C ILE A 341 -8.38 7.40 -47.06
N TYR A 342 -7.37 6.99 -46.29
CA TYR A 342 -6.03 6.77 -46.83
C TYR A 342 -6.03 5.70 -47.96
N PHE A 343 -6.57 4.51 -47.67
CA PHE A 343 -6.67 3.46 -48.67
C PHE A 343 -7.47 3.88 -49.90
N LYS A 344 -8.62 4.50 -49.70
CA LYS A 344 -9.47 5.00 -50.78
C LYS A 344 -8.73 6.01 -51.67
N THR A 345 -7.89 6.87 -51.11
CA THR A 345 -7.13 7.87 -51.82
C THR A 345 -6.01 7.20 -52.63
N VAL A 346 -5.29 6.25 -52.02
CA VAL A 346 -4.23 5.47 -52.66
C VAL A 346 -4.78 4.63 -53.83
N PHE A 347 -5.88 3.91 -53.62
CA PHE A 347 -6.50 3.11 -54.68
C PHE A 347 -7.16 3.93 -55.80
N SER A 348 -7.62 5.14 -55.51
CA SER A 348 -8.20 6.04 -56.49
C SER A 348 -7.14 6.75 -57.33
N SER A 349 -5.89 6.76 -56.92
CA SER A 349 -4.76 7.33 -57.66
C SER A 349 -4.07 6.31 -58.65
N VAL A 350 -4.49 5.03 -58.60
CA VAL A 350 -4.02 4.03 -59.60
C VAL A 350 -4.79 4.24 -60.88
N PRO A 351 -4.13 4.61 -62.00
CA PRO A 351 -4.78 4.82 -63.29
C PRO A 351 -5.42 3.51 -63.76
N LYS A 352 -6.73 3.54 -64.10
CA LYS A 352 -7.38 2.45 -64.85
C LYS A 352 -6.57 2.22 -66.13
N LYS A 353 -5.94 1.04 -66.25
CA LYS A 353 -5.42 0.58 -67.58
C LYS A 353 -6.60 0.62 -68.55
N GLU A 354 -6.58 1.49 -69.54
CA GLU A 354 -7.43 1.42 -70.73
C GLU A 354 -7.11 0.10 -71.40
N ASN A 355 -8.12 -0.75 -71.45
CA ASN A 355 -8.12 -1.94 -72.33
C ASN A 355 -8.36 -1.43 -73.77
N ILE A 356 -7.32 -1.54 -74.59
CA ILE A 356 -7.40 -1.49 -76.06
C ILE A 356 -7.79 -2.88 -76.54
#